data_78394eec4b89dbadef0087e233d90127
#
_entry.id   78394eec4b89dbadef0087e233d90127
#
_cell.length_a   1.000
_cell.length_b   1.000
_cell.length_c   1.000
_cell.angle_alpha   90.00
_cell.angle_beta   90.00
_cell.angle_gamma   90.00
#
_symmetry.space_group_name_H-M   'P 1'
#
loop_
_entity.id
_entity.type
_entity.pdbx_description
1 polymer ?
#
loop_
_entity_poly.entity_id
_entity_poly.type
_entity_poly.pdbx_seq_one_letter_code
_entity_poly.pdbx_strand_id
1 'polypeptide(L)'
;MSNTWFRLRRGFFLSFFPSDTPHYENVPFEVPESWVWCRLDDIVCELKYGTSEKSSSVGKIAVLRMGNITNVGTIDYSNLVYSSNDEDIEQYSLEKNDLLFNRTNSSEWVGKTAIYKEEQPAIYAGY
;
A
#
# COMPACT_ATOMS: atom_id res chain seq x y z
N MET A 1 -1.00 -6.42 15.41
CA MET A 1 -1.75 -6.36 14.15
C MET A 1 -0.91 -5.63 13.14
N SER A 2 -0.83 -6.16 11.94
CA SER A 2 0.14 -5.72 10.92
C SER A 2 -0.57 -5.03 9.76
N ASN A 3 -0.01 -3.93 9.28
CA ASN A 3 -0.42 -3.29 8.04
C ASN A 3 0.08 -4.14 6.87
N THR A 4 -0.76 -4.36 5.88
CA THR A 4 -0.39 -5.07 4.66
C THR A 4 -0.23 -4.05 3.54
N TRP A 5 0.93 -4.05 2.92
CA TRP A 5 1.26 -3.18 1.80
C TRP A 5 1.14 -3.95 0.49
N PHE A 6 0.57 -3.32 -0.52
CA PHE A 6 0.40 -3.91 -1.83
C PHE A 6 1.29 -3.18 -2.83
N ARG A 7 2.14 -3.94 -3.51
CA ARG A 7 2.90 -3.42 -4.64
C ARG A 7 2.22 -3.84 -5.93
N LEU A 8 1.68 -2.88 -6.66
CA LEU A 8 1.11 -3.13 -7.99
C LEU A 8 2.23 -3.39 -8.99
N ARG A 9 2.04 -4.38 -9.89
CA ARG A 9 3.00 -4.63 -10.97
C ARG A 9 3.13 -3.41 -11.87
N ARG A 10 4.35 -2.92 -12.06
CA ARG A 10 4.64 -1.88 -13.02
C ARG A 10 4.39 -2.41 -14.45
N GLY A 11 3.60 -1.69 -15.23
CA GLY A 11 3.52 -1.85 -16.67
C GLY A 11 2.82 -3.11 -17.18
N PHE A 12 1.99 -3.74 -16.39
CA PHE A 12 1.19 -4.86 -16.86
C PHE A 12 -0.12 -4.33 -17.46
N PHE A 13 -0.19 -4.31 -18.80
CA PHE A 13 -1.45 -4.41 -19.49
C PHE A 13 -1.93 -5.86 -19.31
N LEU A 14 -2.85 -6.07 -18.38
CA LEU A 14 -3.55 -7.34 -18.29
C LEU A 14 -4.49 -7.41 -19.49
N SER A 15 -4.01 -8.01 -20.59
CA SER A 15 -4.87 -8.46 -21.65
C SER A 15 -5.59 -9.71 -21.16
N PHE A 16 -6.73 -9.53 -20.51
CA PHE A 16 -7.63 -10.63 -20.22
C PHE A 16 -8.41 -10.96 -21.48
N PHE A 17 -8.27 -12.18 -21.97
CA PHE A 17 -9.23 -12.72 -22.92
C PHE A 17 -10.54 -12.99 -22.17
N PRO A 18 -11.72 -12.79 -22.79
CA PRO A 18 -13.02 -13.06 -22.15
C PRO A 18 -13.16 -14.47 -21.58
N SER A 19 -12.39 -15.44 -22.09
CA SER A 19 -12.34 -16.81 -21.57
C SER A 19 -11.55 -16.98 -20.28
N ASP A 20 -10.69 -16.02 -19.93
CA ASP A 20 -9.81 -16.08 -18.75
C ASP A 20 -10.36 -15.26 -17.57
N THR A 21 -11.52 -14.63 -17.76
CA THR A 21 -12.15 -13.81 -16.72
C THR A 21 -12.78 -14.73 -15.68
N PRO A 22 -12.32 -14.70 -14.42
CA PRO A 22 -13.00 -15.44 -13.36
C PRO A 22 -14.45 -14.95 -13.25
N HIS A 23 -15.41 -15.86 -13.34
CA HIS A 23 -16.81 -15.55 -13.07
C HIS A 23 -16.98 -15.29 -11.58
N TYR A 24 -17.14 -14.03 -11.23
CA TYR A 24 -17.55 -13.65 -9.88
C TYR A 24 -19.08 -13.66 -9.82
N GLU A 25 -19.64 -14.58 -9.05
CA GLU A 25 -21.10 -14.75 -8.96
C GLU A 25 -21.81 -13.59 -8.26
N ASN A 26 -21.10 -12.82 -7.45
CA ASN A 26 -21.65 -11.72 -6.66
C ASN A 26 -20.82 -10.45 -6.80
N VAL A 27 -20.88 -9.83 -7.96
CA VAL A 27 -20.28 -8.50 -8.14
C VAL A 27 -21.20 -7.42 -7.55
N PRO A 28 -20.65 -6.39 -6.88
CA PRO A 28 -21.45 -5.36 -6.21
C PRO A 28 -22.24 -4.45 -7.16
N PHE A 29 -21.81 -4.34 -8.42
CA PHE A 29 -22.45 -3.54 -9.47
C PHE A 29 -21.92 -3.95 -10.84
N GLU A 30 -22.65 -3.62 -11.88
CA GLU A 30 -22.21 -3.82 -13.28
C GLU A 30 -21.13 -2.80 -13.65
N VAL A 31 -20.20 -3.24 -14.49
CA VAL A 31 -19.13 -2.38 -15.04
C VAL A 31 -19.26 -2.30 -16.57
N PRO A 32 -18.69 -1.27 -17.22
CA PRO A 32 -18.65 -1.19 -18.68
C PRO A 32 -18.03 -2.44 -19.31
N GLU A 33 -18.43 -2.77 -20.54
CA GLU A 33 -17.96 -3.99 -21.27
C GLU A 33 -16.42 -4.09 -21.40
N SER A 34 -15.73 -2.95 -21.38
CA SER A 34 -14.25 -2.90 -21.43
C SER A 34 -13.59 -3.11 -20.06
N TRP A 35 -14.38 -3.24 -19.00
CA TRP A 35 -13.88 -3.43 -17.62
C TRP A 35 -14.19 -4.83 -17.16
N VAL A 36 -13.34 -5.36 -16.29
CA VAL A 36 -13.55 -6.66 -15.65
C VAL A 36 -13.33 -6.57 -14.16
N TRP A 37 -14.11 -7.33 -13.42
CA TRP A 37 -13.83 -7.58 -12.01
C TRP A 37 -12.64 -8.52 -11.88
N CYS A 38 -11.75 -8.23 -10.93
CA CYS A 38 -10.66 -9.12 -10.56
C CYS A 38 -10.44 -9.06 -9.05
N ARG A 39 -9.78 -10.05 -8.51
CA ARG A 39 -9.33 -10.01 -7.12
C ARG A 39 -8.07 -9.15 -7.01
N LEU A 40 -7.85 -8.58 -5.83
CA LEU A 40 -6.67 -7.77 -5.60
C LEU A 40 -5.37 -8.59 -5.73
N ASP A 41 -5.39 -9.86 -5.31
CA ASP A 41 -4.27 -10.78 -5.45
C ASP A 41 -3.92 -11.14 -6.91
N ASP A 42 -4.85 -10.98 -7.85
CA ASP A 42 -4.57 -11.17 -9.29
C ASP A 42 -3.67 -10.06 -9.86
N ILE A 43 -3.65 -8.88 -9.24
CA ILE A 43 -2.95 -7.69 -9.75
C ILE A 43 -1.79 -7.22 -8.87
N VAL A 44 -1.67 -7.69 -7.62
CA VAL A 44 -0.53 -7.34 -6.76
C VAL A 44 0.65 -8.26 -7.02
N CYS A 45 1.86 -7.68 -6.98
CA CYS A 45 3.09 -8.44 -7.11
C CYS A 45 3.56 -9.00 -5.78
N GLU A 46 3.39 -8.21 -4.74
CA GLU A 46 3.93 -8.47 -3.41
C GLU A 46 3.02 -7.85 -2.36
N LEU A 47 2.79 -8.62 -1.30
CA LEU A 47 2.14 -8.17 -0.08
C LEU A 47 3.17 -8.21 1.03
N LYS A 48 3.50 -7.08 1.61
CA LYS A 48 4.56 -6.99 2.61
C LYS A 48 4.10 -6.21 3.82
N TYR A 49 4.40 -6.74 5.00
CA TYR A 49 4.27 -6.03 6.25
C TYR A 49 5.49 -5.13 6.46
N GLY A 50 5.27 -3.96 7.03
CA GLY A 50 6.34 -3.03 7.32
C GLY A 50 7.14 -3.40 8.57
N THR A 51 8.05 -2.50 8.96
CA THR A 51 8.89 -2.69 10.13
C THR A 51 8.09 -2.77 11.42
N SER A 52 8.49 -3.68 12.30
CA SER A 52 8.00 -3.78 13.68
C SER A 52 8.86 -3.02 14.68
N GLU A 53 9.96 -2.44 14.23
CA GLU A 53 10.87 -1.70 15.09
C GLU A 53 10.25 -0.38 15.56
N LYS A 54 10.60 0.01 16.78
CA LYS A 54 10.13 1.26 17.37
C LYS A 54 10.80 2.45 16.70
N SER A 55 9.99 3.31 16.13
CA SER A 55 10.46 4.57 15.53
C SER A 55 10.86 5.60 16.57
N SER A 56 11.70 6.54 16.17
CA SER A 56 12.18 7.63 17.01
C SER A 56 11.86 9.00 16.40
N SER A 57 12.04 10.07 17.18
CA SER A 57 11.82 11.45 16.70
C SER A 57 12.87 11.93 15.70
N VAL A 58 14.00 11.23 15.61
CA VAL A 58 15.10 11.52 14.70
C VAL A 58 15.65 10.22 14.10
N GLY A 59 16.21 10.28 12.91
CA GLY A 59 16.78 9.11 12.26
C GLY A 59 17.17 9.38 10.81
N LYS A 60 17.64 8.32 10.12
CA LYS A 60 18.13 8.40 8.75
C LYS A 60 17.03 8.50 7.70
N ILE A 61 15.88 7.88 7.97
CA ILE A 61 14.77 7.79 7.00
C ILE A 61 13.42 7.94 7.71
N ALA A 62 12.46 8.56 7.04
CA ALA A 62 11.09 8.68 7.53
C ALA A 62 10.38 7.32 7.56
N VAL A 63 9.58 7.08 8.60
CA VAL A 63 8.72 5.90 8.73
C VAL A 63 7.27 6.34 8.62
N LEU A 64 6.60 5.94 7.55
CA LEU A 64 5.19 6.22 7.35
C LEU A 64 4.34 5.27 8.21
N ARG A 65 3.38 5.85 8.91
CA ARG A 65 2.42 5.13 9.75
C ARG A 65 1.00 5.36 9.22
N MET A 66 0.03 4.65 9.77
CA MET A 66 -1.38 4.81 9.38
C MET A 66 -1.86 6.27 9.46
N GLY A 67 -1.41 7.04 10.44
CA GLY A 67 -1.76 8.46 10.61
C GLY A 67 -1.22 9.37 9.50
N ASN A 68 -0.28 8.89 8.69
CA ASN A 68 0.22 9.63 7.54
C ASN A 68 -0.64 9.46 6.28
N ILE A 69 -1.57 8.50 6.26
CA ILE A 69 -2.51 8.30 5.15
C ILE A 69 -3.74 9.18 5.37
N THR A 70 -3.98 10.11 4.47
CA THR A 70 -5.10 11.05 4.57
C THR A 70 -6.42 10.43 4.09
N ASN A 71 -7.55 11.08 4.41
CA ASN A 71 -8.87 10.65 3.95
C ASN A 71 -9.08 10.77 2.43
N VAL A 72 -8.22 11.52 1.75
CA VAL A 72 -8.28 11.73 0.29
C VAL A 72 -7.24 10.91 -0.48
N GLY A 73 -6.57 9.97 0.19
CA GLY A 73 -5.65 9.05 -0.47
C GLY A 73 -4.27 9.65 -0.78
N THR A 74 -3.85 10.65 -0.02
CA THR A 74 -2.51 11.23 -0.09
C THR A 74 -1.71 10.91 1.16
N ILE A 75 -0.40 11.15 1.13
CA ILE A 75 0.49 10.99 2.27
C ILE A 75 0.75 12.35 2.89
N ASP A 76 0.52 12.46 4.19
CA ASP A 76 0.84 13.64 5.00
C ASP A 76 2.21 13.46 5.66
N TYR A 77 3.16 14.27 5.27
CA TYR A 77 4.54 14.27 5.78
C TYR A 77 4.76 15.27 6.94
N SER A 78 3.71 15.89 7.47
CA SER A 78 3.84 16.91 8.52
C SER A 78 4.23 16.35 9.89
N ASN A 79 3.88 15.11 10.18
CA ASN A 79 4.15 14.46 11.48
C ASN A 79 4.88 13.12 11.25
N LEU A 80 6.19 13.21 11.08
CA LEU A 80 7.02 12.06 10.81
C LEU A 80 7.73 11.53 12.06
N VAL A 81 7.96 10.24 12.04
CA VAL A 81 8.93 9.54 12.88
C VAL A 81 9.98 8.90 11.98
N TYR A 82 11.07 8.44 12.56
CA TYR A 82 12.25 8.04 11.80
C TYR A 82 12.83 6.72 12.31
N SER A 83 13.55 6.05 11.42
CA SER A 83 14.39 4.90 11.73
C SER A 83 15.84 5.16 11.29
N SER A 84 16.77 4.52 11.99
CA SER A 84 18.19 4.47 11.62
C SER A 84 18.69 3.03 11.43
N ASN A 85 17.78 2.07 11.41
CA ASN A 85 18.09 0.67 11.19
C ASN A 85 18.36 0.41 9.71
N ASP A 86 19.59 0.09 9.36
CA ASP A 86 19.98 -0.09 7.96
C ASP A 86 19.34 -1.33 7.31
N GLU A 87 19.09 -2.40 8.08
CA GLU A 87 18.36 -3.59 7.60
C GLU A 87 16.91 -3.25 7.24
N ASP A 88 16.24 -2.48 8.10
CA ASP A 88 14.87 -2.02 7.83
C ASP A 88 14.81 -1.09 6.62
N ILE A 89 15.78 -0.21 6.47
CA ILE A 89 15.88 0.70 5.33
C ILE A 89 16.02 -0.10 4.03
N GLU A 90 16.87 -1.11 4.00
CA GLU A 90 17.04 -1.98 2.83
C GLU A 90 15.76 -2.78 2.53
N GLN A 91 15.14 -3.32 3.57
CA GLN A 91 14.01 -4.24 3.43
C GLN A 91 12.68 -3.55 3.12
N TYR A 92 12.44 -2.36 3.66
CA TYR A 92 11.12 -1.69 3.65
C TYR A 92 11.11 -0.35 2.90
N SER A 93 12.14 -0.02 2.14
CA SER A 93 12.15 1.18 1.31
C SER A 93 11.01 1.16 0.30
N LEU A 94 10.28 2.27 0.27
CA LEU A 94 9.20 2.46 -0.70
C LEU A 94 9.76 2.87 -2.05
N GLU A 95 9.15 2.33 -3.10
CA GLU A 95 9.40 2.73 -4.47
C GLU A 95 8.20 3.50 -5.04
N LYS A 96 8.47 4.35 -6.00
CA LYS A 96 7.41 5.12 -6.68
C LYS A 96 6.29 4.22 -7.17
N ASN A 97 5.05 4.60 -6.87
CA ASN A 97 3.80 3.90 -7.14
C ASN A 97 3.53 2.68 -6.26
N ASP A 98 4.28 2.47 -5.18
CA ASP A 98 3.85 1.52 -4.16
C ASP A 98 2.53 1.98 -3.54
N LEU A 99 1.61 1.04 -3.35
CA LEU A 99 0.32 1.28 -2.72
C LEU A 99 0.41 0.96 -1.23
N LEU A 100 0.12 1.95 -0.42
CA LEU A 100 0.00 1.82 1.02
C LEU A 100 -1.46 1.55 1.39
N PHE A 101 -1.70 0.50 2.16
CA PHE A 101 -3.04 0.11 2.58
C PHE A 101 -3.10 -0.11 4.09
N ASN A 102 -3.99 0.61 4.77
CA ASN A 102 -4.18 0.45 6.20
C ASN A 102 -5.19 -0.68 6.49
N ARG A 103 -4.69 -1.79 7.03
CA ARG A 103 -5.48 -2.99 7.31
C ARG A 103 -6.10 -3.03 8.70
N THR A 104 -5.62 -2.24 9.63
CA THR A 104 -5.88 -2.39 11.07
C THR A 104 -6.51 -1.18 11.73
N ASN A 105 -6.82 -1.34 12.99
CA ASN A 105 -7.44 -0.42 13.92
C ASN A 105 -8.95 -0.27 13.75
N SER A 106 -9.47 0.91 14.03
CA SER A 106 -10.91 1.19 14.00
C SER A 106 -11.47 1.21 12.59
N SER A 107 -12.78 1.13 12.47
CA SER A 107 -13.51 1.29 11.21
C SER A 107 -13.21 2.61 10.50
N GLU A 108 -12.75 3.63 11.23
CA GLU A 108 -12.36 4.92 10.67
C GLU A 108 -11.04 4.85 9.88
N TRP A 109 -10.09 4.02 10.32
CA TRP A 109 -8.74 3.95 9.74
C TRP A 109 -8.55 2.80 8.75
N VAL A 110 -9.28 1.70 8.94
CA VAL A 110 -9.14 0.52 8.06
C VAL A 110 -9.59 0.85 6.63
N GLY A 111 -8.83 0.38 5.67
CA GLY A 111 -9.12 0.58 4.25
C GLY A 111 -8.58 1.88 3.65
N LYS A 112 -8.04 2.81 4.45
CA LYS A 112 -7.37 3.99 3.90
C LYS A 112 -6.16 3.57 3.08
N THR A 113 -6.04 4.13 1.90
CA THR A 113 -4.98 3.83 0.95
C THR A 113 -4.36 5.10 0.41
N ALA A 114 -3.08 5.02 0.08
CA ALA A 114 -2.37 6.09 -0.63
C ALA A 114 -1.32 5.50 -1.57
N ILE A 115 -1.05 6.20 -2.65
CA ILE A 115 0.05 5.87 -3.56
C ILE A 115 1.25 6.71 -3.19
N TYR A 116 2.38 6.03 -2.94
CA TYR A 116 3.66 6.69 -2.70
C TYR A 116 4.21 7.23 -4.03
N LYS A 117 4.41 8.55 -4.09
CA LYS A 117 4.85 9.26 -5.30
C LYS A 117 6.32 9.64 -5.29
N GLU A 118 7.06 9.16 -4.28
CA GLU A 118 8.49 9.43 -4.12
C GLU A 118 8.80 10.92 -3.77
N GLU A 119 7.91 11.55 -3.00
CA GLU A 119 8.09 12.94 -2.57
C GLU A 119 9.30 13.09 -1.65
N GLN A 120 9.56 12.09 -0.80
CA GLN A 120 10.79 11.96 -0.01
C GLN A 120 11.04 10.48 0.34
N PRO A 121 12.31 10.06 0.53
CA PRO A 121 12.62 8.69 0.92
C PRO A 121 11.88 8.28 2.20
N ALA A 122 11.25 7.12 2.17
CA ALA A 122 10.52 6.60 3.32
C ALA A 122 10.48 5.07 3.34
N ILE A 123 10.37 4.54 4.55
CA ILE A 123 9.94 3.16 4.82
C ILE A 123 8.57 3.21 5.48
N TYR A 124 7.98 2.07 5.77
CA TYR A 124 6.64 1.99 6.36
C TYR A 124 6.61 1.09 7.59
N ALA A 125 5.78 1.47 8.55
CA ALA A 125 5.57 0.71 9.77
C ALA A 125 4.63 -0.49 9.54
N GLY A 126 4.80 -1.53 10.30
CA GLY A 126 3.93 -2.70 10.32
C GLY A 126 2.68 -2.55 11.23
N TYR A 127 2.47 -1.36 11.80
CA TYR A 127 1.39 -1.05 12.74
C TYR A 127 0.73 0.28 12.48
#